data_f4f0d663d866953d61e0ccba911a15f8
#
_entry.id   f4f0d663d866953d61e0ccba911a15f8
#
_cell.length_a   1.000
_cell.length_b   1.000
_cell.length_c   1.000
_cell.angle_alpha   90.00
_cell.angle_beta   90.00
_cell.angle_gamma   90.00
#
_symmetry.space_group_name_H-M   'P 1'
#
loop_
_entity.id
_entity.type
_entity.pdbx_description
1 polymer ?
#
loop_
_entity_poly.entity_id
_entity_poly.type
_entity_poly.pdbx_seq_one_letter_code
_entity_poly.pdbx_strand_id
1 'polypeptide(L)'
;MGSFRGCICENLCNLWENIQQKGSVYSANSVGEYTARRVQSVGGISLQKEIIIKKQDRNMILDIDNILVSSDIITEQFCCDLDACKGICCVEGDAGAPVTLEEIGGIEDALDTVWGDMSAQAQAVVDKQGVAYTDRDGDLVTSIVGGKDCVFTCYEGDCCLCALERAYRAGKTSFIKPISCALYPIREKRFANDTVALNYNHWDVCKDAVKKGRELGLPVYKFLEGPLTRRFGKEWYAALCEVADHFDELCE
;
A
#
# COMPACT_ATOMS: atom_id res chain seq x y z
N MET A 1 9.46 20.93 -12.79
CA MET A 1 8.67 21.09 -11.55
C MET A 1 7.23 20.72 -11.90
N GLY A 2 6.94 19.45 -11.99
CA GLY A 2 5.61 18.90 -12.21
C GLY A 2 5.07 18.46 -10.86
N SER A 3 4.03 19.14 -10.43
CA SER A 3 3.26 18.80 -9.24
C SER A 3 2.76 17.36 -9.35
N PHE A 4 3.17 16.47 -8.45
CA PHE A 4 2.61 15.13 -8.25
C PHE A 4 1.19 15.20 -7.61
N ARG A 5 0.47 16.25 -7.90
CA ARG A 5 -0.96 16.37 -7.62
C ARG A 5 -1.73 15.77 -8.79
N GLY A 6 -2.25 14.65 -8.59
CA GLY A 6 -3.18 14.03 -9.52
C GLY A 6 -2.66 12.70 -9.96
N CYS A 7 -3.23 11.69 -9.44
CA CYS A 7 -3.93 10.72 -10.26
C CYS A 7 -4.69 9.66 -9.46
N ILE A 8 -4.30 9.30 -8.24
CA ILE A 8 -4.91 8.09 -7.67
C ILE A 8 -5.75 8.42 -6.43
N CYS A 9 -5.29 9.32 -5.58
CA CYS A 9 -6.09 9.81 -4.44
C CYS A 9 -7.34 10.59 -4.89
N GLU A 10 -7.23 11.42 -5.96
CA GLU A 10 -8.38 12.19 -6.47
C GLU A 10 -9.49 11.29 -7.01
N ASN A 11 -9.17 10.21 -7.72
CA ASN A 11 -10.21 9.31 -8.26
C ASN A 11 -10.92 8.52 -7.17
N LEU A 12 -10.20 7.99 -6.17
CA LEU A 12 -10.81 7.32 -5.03
C LEU A 12 -11.50 8.32 -4.09
N CYS A 13 -10.92 9.51 -3.86
CA CYS A 13 -11.54 10.57 -3.06
C CYS A 13 -12.79 11.13 -3.77
N ASN A 14 -12.73 11.43 -5.07
CA ASN A 14 -13.89 11.91 -5.83
C ASN A 14 -15.01 10.87 -5.92
N LEU A 15 -14.66 9.59 -6.03
CA LEU A 15 -15.62 8.51 -5.98
C LEU A 15 -16.28 8.42 -4.60
N TRP A 16 -15.49 8.59 -3.55
CA TRP A 16 -15.93 8.51 -2.17
C TRP A 16 -16.74 9.74 -1.72
N GLU A 17 -16.32 10.95 -2.07
CA GLU A 17 -17.09 12.17 -1.82
C GLU A 17 -18.47 12.11 -2.47
N ASN A 18 -18.58 11.57 -3.70
CA ASN A 18 -19.85 11.30 -4.36
C ASN A 18 -20.71 10.24 -3.63
N ILE A 19 -20.07 9.27 -2.96
CA ILE A 19 -20.78 8.26 -2.15
C ILE A 19 -21.26 8.84 -0.81
N GLN A 20 -20.47 9.68 -0.16
CA GLN A 20 -20.81 10.30 1.14
C GLN A 20 -21.85 11.43 1.01
N GLN A 21 -21.78 12.26 -0.03
CA GLN A 21 -22.76 13.33 -0.26
C GLN A 21 -24.17 12.82 -0.59
N LYS A 22 -24.28 11.55 -1.02
CA LYS A 22 -25.56 10.88 -1.27
C LYS A 22 -25.92 9.92 -0.15
N GLY A 23 -25.88 10.40 1.09
CA GLY A 23 -26.37 9.66 2.24
C GLY A 23 -27.75 9.09 1.99
N SER A 24 -27.87 7.77 2.14
CA SER A 24 -29.14 7.03 2.17
C SER A 24 -29.95 6.97 0.87
N VAL A 25 -30.16 5.71 0.42
CA VAL A 25 -31.08 5.28 -0.67
C VAL A 25 -30.59 5.57 -2.09
N TYR A 26 -30.06 4.53 -2.69
CA TYR A 26 -29.73 4.49 -4.12
C TYR A 26 -30.97 4.66 -4.98
N SER A 27 -31.14 5.85 -5.52
CA SER A 27 -31.92 6.09 -6.71
C SER A 27 -30.94 6.47 -7.82
N ALA A 28 -30.83 5.60 -8.81
CA ALA A 28 -30.07 5.86 -10.01
C ALA A 28 -30.70 7.02 -10.76
N ASN A 29 -29.94 8.12 -10.98
CA ASN A 29 -30.00 8.88 -12.23
C ASN A 29 -28.96 9.99 -12.24
N SER A 30 -28.18 9.97 -13.32
CA SER A 30 -27.29 11.00 -13.83
C SER A 30 -25.99 11.25 -13.07
N VAL A 31 -24.96 10.59 -13.49
CA VAL A 31 -23.57 10.91 -13.84
C VAL A 31 -22.78 9.59 -13.79
N GLY A 32 -22.43 9.05 -14.95
CA GLY A 32 -21.62 7.83 -15.10
C GLY A 32 -22.31 6.57 -14.53
N GLU A 33 -22.62 5.62 -15.37
CA GLU A 33 -23.30 4.38 -14.97
C GLU A 33 -22.43 3.59 -13.98
N TYR A 34 -22.72 3.71 -12.69
CA TYR A 34 -22.24 2.77 -11.68
C TYR A 34 -23.21 1.59 -11.63
N THR A 35 -22.82 0.45 -12.13
CA THR A 35 -23.53 -0.78 -11.82
C THR A 35 -22.94 -1.39 -10.56
N ALA A 36 -23.65 -1.27 -9.43
CA ALA A 36 -23.32 -2.06 -8.25
C ALA A 36 -23.96 -3.45 -8.43
N ARG A 37 -23.15 -4.49 -8.49
CA ARG A 37 -23.60 -5.87 -8.53
C ARG A 37 -23.30 -6.52 -7.18
N ARG A 38 -24.32 -7.06 -6.54
CA ARG A 38 -24.16 -7.85 -5.31
C ARG A 38 -23.99 -9.31 -5.70
N VAL A 39 -22.89 -9.92 -5.32
CA VAL A 39 -22.60 -11.31 -5.62
C VAL A 39 -22.58 -12.09 -4.30
N GLN A 40 -23.48 -13.09 -4.19
CA GLN A 40 -23.58 -13.98 -3.02
C GLN A 40 -22.97 -15.35 -3.27
N SER A 41 -22.61 -15.66 -4.50
CA SER A 41 -21.92 -16.90 -4.87
C SER A 41 -21.14 -16.71 -6.17
N VAL A 42 -19.98 -17.33 -6.25
CA VAL A 42 -19.13 -17.38 -7.44
C VAL A 42 -18.74 -18.82 -7.69
N GLY A 43 -18.83 -19.30 -8.94
CA GLY A 43 -18.47 -20.67 -9.29
C GLY A 43 -19.25 -21.76 -8.56
N GLY A 44 -20.47 -21.46 -8.04
CA GLY A 44 -21.30 -22.41 -7.28
C GLY A 44 -20.94 -22.52 -5.81
N ILE A 45 -19.94 -21.75 -5.33
CA ILE A 45 -19.56 -21.63 -3.93
C ILE A 45 -20.34 -20.47 -3.32
N SER A 46 -21.08 -20.72 -2.24
CA SER A 46 -21.76 -19.67 -1.47
C SER A 46 -20.70 -18.84 -0.76
N LEU A 47 -20.56 -17.57 -1.14
CA LEU A 47 -19.73 -16.62 -0.42
C LEU A 47 -20.41 -16.33 0.92
N GLN A 48 -19.69 -16.53 2.02
CA GLN A 48 -20.19 -16.21 3.37
C GLN A 48 -20.39 -14.69 3.55
N LYS A 49 -19.88 -13.88 2.63
CA LYS A 49 -19.89 -12.42 2.65
C LYS A 49 -20.22 -11.88 1.26
N GLU A 50 -20.87 -10.73 1.24
CA GLU A 50 -21.28 -10.05 -0.01
C GLU A 50 -20.08 -9.35 -0.63
N ILE A 51 -19.85 -9.57 -1.93
CA ILE A 51 -18.91 -8.78 -2.73
C ILE A 51 -19.72 -7.72 -3.48
N ILE A 52 -19.40 -6.46 -3.27
CA ILE A 52 -20.00 -5.34 -3.99
C ILE A 52 -19.02 -4.89 -5.07
N ILE A 53 -19.39 -5.05 -6.32
CA ILE A 53 -18.60 -4.62 -7.47
C ILE A 53 -19.08 -3.25 -7.91
N LYS A 54 -18.19 -2.28 -7.97
CA LYS A 54 -18.43 -0.94 -8.52
C LYS A 54 -17.58 -0.77 -9.76
N LYS A 55 -18.20 -0.66 -10.93
CA LYS A 55 -17.50 -0.50 -12.20
C LYS A 55 -17.35 0.98 -12.53
N GLN A 56 -16.12 1.45 -12.71
CA GLN A 56 -15.79 2.77 -13.25
C GLN A 56 -14.65 2.62 -14.26
N ASP A 57 -14.90 2.96 -15.51
CA ASP A 57 -13.94 3.09 -16.64
C ASP A 57 -12.86 2.04 -16.73
N ARG A 58 -12.78 0.90 -16.57
CA ARG A 58 -11.78 -0.18 -16.56
C ARG A 58 -11.26 -0.57 -15.17
N ASN A 59 -11.42 0.27 -14.13
CA ASN A 59 -11.02 -0.10 -12.77
C ASN A 59 -12.26 -0.48 -11.98
N MET A 60 -12.26 -1.68 -11.40
CA MET A 60 -13.30 -2.12 -10.47
C MET A 60 -12.81 -1.94 -9.04
N ILE A 61 -13.75 -1.65 -8.14
CA ILE A 61 -13.50 -1.67 -6.71
C ILE A 61 -14.31 -2.81 -6.12
N LEU A 62 -13.62 -3.68 -5.44
CA LEU A 62 -14.17 -4.85 -4.76
C LEU A 62 -14.25 -4.54 -3.27
N ASP A 63 -15.36 -4.86 -2.63
CA ASP A 63 -15.50 -4.78 -1.18
C ASP A 63 -15.31 -6.19 -0.60
N ILE A 64 -14.19 -6.37 0.09
CA ILE A 64 -13.84 -7.63 0.75
C ILE A 64 -13.77 -7.35 2.25
N ASP A 65 -14.80 -7.76 2.99
CA ASP A 65 -14.88 -7.59 4.44
C ASP A 65 -14.71 -6.13 4.91
N ASN A 66 -15.41 -5.20 4.25
CA ASN A 66 -15.33 -3.74 4.47
C ASN A 66 -13.97 -3.11 4.11
N ILE A 67 -13.15 -3.81 3.35
CA ILE A 67 -11.92 -3.28 2.76
C ILE A 67 -12.15 -3.13 1.26
N LEU A 68 -12.03 -1.91 0.77
CA LEU A 68 -12.16 -1.59 -0.65
C LEU A 68 -10.84 -1.91 -1.36
N VAL A 69 -10.89 -2.78 -2.36
CA VAL A 69 -9.71 -3.26 -3.08
C VAL A 69 -9.82 -2.87 -4.55
N SER A 70 -8.87 -2.13 -5.08
CA SER A 70 -8.78 -1.88 -6.52
C SER A 70 -8.49 -3.19 -7.27
N SER A 71 -9.16 -3.39 -8.40
CA SER A 71 -8.91 -4.54 -9.29
C SER A 71 -7.45 -4.65 -9.73
N ASP A 72 -6.71 -3.55 -9.77
CA ASP A 72 -5.29 -3.55 -10.12
C ASP A 72 -4.45 -4.42 -9.17
N ILE A 73 -4.90 -4.56 -7.91
CA ILE A 73 -4.22 -5.44 -6.94
C ILE A 73 -4.30 -6.92 -7.36
N ILE A 74 -5.36 -7.29 -8.07
CA ILE A 74 -5.56 -8.64 -8.60
C ILE A 74 -4.88 -8.81 -9.96
N THR A 75 -4.99 -7.79 -10.84
CA THR A 75 -4.62 -7.91 -12.25
C THR A 75 -3.18 -7.51 -12.56
N GLU A 76 -2.63 -6.54 -11.81
CA GLU A 76 -1.25 -6.09 -12.05
C GLU A 76 -0.23 -7.11 -11.54
N GLN A 77 0.81 -7.30 -12.34
CA GLN A 77 1.89 -8.24 -12.05
C GLN A 77 3.12 -7.49 -11.57
N PHE A 78 3.72 -8.00 -10.50
CA PHE A 78 4.81 -7.30 -9.82
C PHE A 78 5.74 -8.28 -9.10
N CYS A 79 7.04 -8.06 -9.27
CA CYS A 79 8.08 -8.70 -8.46
C CYS A 79 9.22 -7.71 -8.28
N CYS A 80 9.44 -7.24 -7.05
CA CYS A 80 10.50 -6.26 -6.78
C CYS A 80 11.86 -6.74 -7.31
N ASP A 81 12.59 -5.85 -7.97
CA ASP A 81 13.90 -6.12 -8.56
C ASP A 81 14.92 -5.09 -8.03
N LEU A 82 15.55 -5.41 -6.90
CA LEU A 82 16.55 -4.55 -6.29
C LEU A 82 17.82 -4.42 -7.12
N ASP A 83 18.15 -5.43 -7.94
CA ASP A 83 19.30 -5.36 -8.84
C ASP A 83 19.12 -4.29 -9.92
N ALA A 84 17.88 -4.07 -10.34
CA ALA A 84 17.54 -3.04 -11.31
C ALA A 84 17.28 -1.67 -10.66
N CYS A 85 16.38 -1.59 -9.66
CA CYS A 85 15.92 -0.33 -9.10
C CYS A 85 16.79 0.22 -7.96
N LYS A 86 17.71 -0.57 -7.41
CA LYS A 86 18.62 -0.18 -6.32
C LYS A 86 17.93 0.38 -5.07
N GLY A 87 16.66 0.03 -4.83
CA GLY A 87 15.93 0.48 -3.65
C GLY A 87 15.46 1.93 -3.69
N ILE A 88 15.28 2.49 -4.89
CA ILE A 88 14.96 3.92 -5.11
C ILE A 88 13.68 4.39 -4.41
N CYS A 89 12.74 3.50 -4.10
CA CYS A 89 11.53 3.84 -3.35
C CYS A 89 11.77 4.40 -1.94
N CYS A 90 12.96 4.20 -1.39
CA CYS A 90 13.37 4.78 -0.10
C CYS A 90 14.09 6.14 -0.23
N VAL A 91 14.39 6.58 -1.47
CA VAL A 91 15.22 7.77 -1.78
C VAL A 91 14.47 8.82 -2.58
N GLU A 92 13.43 8.45 -3.32
CA GLU A 92 12.66 9.34 -4.22
C GLU A 92 11.31 9.79 -3.61
N GLY A 93 11.15 9.71 -2.29
CA GLY A 93 9.95 10.18 -1.60
C GLY A 93 9.93 11.70 -1.43
N ASP A 94 8.75 12.30 -1.48
CA ASP A 94 8.48 13.70 -1.11
C ASP A 94 7.98 13.83 0.34
N ALA A 95 7.63 12.72 0.96
CA ALA A 95 7.28 12.56 2.36
C ALA A 95 7.79 11.21 2.89
N GLY A 96 7.80 11.03 4.22
CA GLY A 96 8.09 9.75 4.86
C GLY A 96 7.00 8.72 4.60
N ALA A 97 7.28 7.47 4.94
CA ALA A 97 6.29 6.40 4.88
C ALA A 97 5.25 6.59 6.01
N PRO A 98 3.94 6.45 5.73
CA PRO A 98 2.91 6.48 6.77
C PRO A 98 3.18 5.45 7.88
N VAL A 99 3.01 5.86 9.14
CA VAL A 99 3.23 5.02 10.32
C VAL A 99 2.12 5.22 11.35
N THR A 100 1.84 4.18 12.12
CA THR A 100 0.97 4.26 13.29
C THR A 100 1.75 4.59 14.55
N LEU A 101 1.06 5.01 15.63
CA LEU A 101 1.72 5.22 16.93
C LEU A 101 2.37 3.95 17.47
N GLU A 102 1.77 2.79 17.23
CA GLU A 102 2.33 1.50 17.61
C GLU A 102 3.63 1.21 16.83
N GLU A 103 3.65 1.51 15.53
CA GLU A 103 4.84 1.34 14.71
C GLU A 103 5.96 2.31 15.11
N ILE A 104 5.62 3.55 15.51
CA ILE A 104 6.60 4.49 16.04
C ILE A 104 7.28 3.90 17.28
N GLY A 105 6.52 3.34 18.23
CA GLY A 105 7.08 2.63 19.39
C GLY A 105 8.01 1.49 18.98
N GLY A 106 7.60 0.64 18.03
CA GLY A 106 8.45 -0.44 17.52
C GLY A 106 9.71 0.04 16.81
N ILE A 107 9.67 1.19 16.13
CA ILE A 107 10.84 1.83 15.52
C ILE A 107 11.78 2.37 16.61
N GLU A 108 11.24 3.03 17.64
CA GLU A 108 12.02 3.54 18.77
C GLU A 108 12.72 2.42 19.53
N ASP A 109 12.06 1.29 19.76
CA ASP A 109 12.66 0.10 20.38
C ASP A 109 13.80 -0.49 19.54
N ALA A 110 13.74 -0.35 18.20
CA ALA A 110 14.77 -0.84 17.30
C ALA A 110 15.89 0.18 17.05
N LEU A 111 15.74 1.45 17.48
CA LEU A 111 16.57 2.57 17.08
C LEU A 111 18.06 2.37 17.43
N ASP A 112 18.36 1.99 18.67
CA ASP A 112 19.73 1.75 19.11
C ASP A 112 20.42 0.67 18.26
N THR A 113 19.67 -0.34 17.83
CA THR A 113 20.16 -1.45 17.01
C THR A 113 20.56 -1.00 15.61
N VAL A 114 19.81 -0.04 15.03
CA VAL A 114 20.02 0.42 13.64
C VAL A 114 20.82 1.72 13.56
N TRP A 115 21.09 2.38 14.69
CA TRP A 115 21.72 3.70 14.74
C TRP A 115 23.02 3.77 13.95
N GLY A 116 23.90 2.78 14.14
CA GLY A 116 25.19 2.71 13.45
C GLY A 116 25.11 2.47 11.95
N ASP A 117 23.94 2.05 11.44
CA ASP A 117 23.67 1.81 10.02
C ASP A 117 23.12 3.04 9.30
N MET A 118 22.65 4.04 10.08
CA MET A 118 22.08 5.28 9.57
C MET A 118 23.19 6.29 9.22
N SER A 119 22.92 7.15 8.23
CA SER A 119 23.83 8.25 7.90
C SER A 119 23.89 9.29 9.04
N ALA A 120 24.99 10.03 9.15
CA ALA A 120 25.12 11.10 10.14
C ALA A 120 24.04 12.19 10.00
N GLN A 121 23.57 12.45 8.75
CA GLN A 121 22.46 13.37 8.52
C GLN A 121 21.14 12.79 9.04
N ALA A 122 20.90 11.50 8.85
CA ALA A 122 19.72 10.82 9.35
C ALA A 122 19.69 10.81 10.89
N GLN A 123 20.81 10.53 11.53
CA GLN A 123 20.99 10.60 12.99
C GLN A 123 20.65 12.01 13.51
N ALA A 124 21.21 13.05 12.88
CA ALA A 124 20.94 14.44 13.26
C ALA A 124 19.47 14.84 13.08
N VAL A 125 18.78 14.28 12.09
CA VAL A 125 17.34 14.50 11.90
C VAL A 125 16.55 13.83 13.03
N VAL A 126 16.87 12.57 13.35
CA VAL A 126 16.20 11.82 14.43
C VAL A 126 16.45 12.47 15.79
N ASP A 127 17.67 12.91 16.09
CA ASP A 127 17.99 13.64 17.32
C ASP A 127 17.17 14.93 17.48
N LYS A 128 16.84 15.59 16.37
CA LYS A 128 16.14 16.87 16.37
C LYS A 128 14.63 16.74 16.41
N GLN A 129 14.05 15.80 15.69
CA GLN A 129 12.59 15.71 15.49
C GLN A 129 11.98 14.33 15.76
N GLY A 130 12.82 13.34 16.10
CA GLY A 130 12.38 11.96 16.31
C GLY A 130 12.32 11.13 15.02
N VAL A 131 11.86 9.90 15.17
CA VAL A 131 11.78 8.89 14.10
C VAL A 131 10.65 9.14 13.11
N ALA A 132 9.67 9.97 13.51
CA ALA A 132 8.49 10.29 12.73
C ALA A 132 8.09 11.77 12.93
N TYR A 133 7.32 12.30 11.99
CA TYR A 133 6.75 13.65 12.08
C TYR A 133 5.35 13.67 11.44
N THR A 134 4.61 14.75 11.67
CA THR A 134 3.34 14.98 10.98
C THR A 134 3.60 15.74 9.68
N ASP A 135 3.19 15.19 8.55
CA ASP A 135 3.36 15.80 7.25
C ASP A 135 2.34 16.94 6.99
N ARG A 136 2.31 17.47 5.75
CA ARG A 136 1.43 18.59 5.38
C ARG A 136 -0.05 18.20 5.33
N ASP A 137 -0.33 16.92 5.14
CA ASP A 137 -1.68 16.36 5.04
C ASP A 137 -2.21 15.92 6.42
N GLY A 138 -1.37 16.04 7.47
CA GLY A 138 -1.71 15.69 8.84
C GLY A 138 -1.43 14.22 9.18
N ASP A 139 -0.81 13.47 8.29
CA ASP A 139 -0.49 12.07 8.48
C ASP A 139 0.85 11.92 9.24
N LEU A 140 0.93 10.95 10.15
CA LEU A 140 2.19 10.55 10.78
C LEU A 140 3.02 9.75 9.77
N VAL A 141 4.25 10.22 9.53
CA VAL A 141 5.17 9.60 8.56
C VAL A 141 6.58 9.49 9.13
N THR A 142 7.37 8.56 8.64
CA THR A 142 8.79 8.44 9.03
C THR A 142 9.56 9.70 8.70
N SER A 143 10.54 10.07 9.54
CA SER A 143 11.41 11.21 9.27
C SER A 143 12.25 11.00 8.00
N ILE A 144 12.54 12.10 7.29
CA ILE A 144 13.28 12.12 6.03
C ILE A 144 14.43 13.10 6.07
N VAL A 145 15.49 12.82 5.34
CA VAL A 145 16.67 13.67 5.19
C VAL A 145 16.52 14.53 3.94
N GLY A 146 16.68 15.83 4.09
CA GLY A 146 16.67 16.77 2.96
C GLY A 146 15.39 16.80 2.13
N GLY A 147 14.27 16.33 2.70
CA GLY A 147 12.99 16.27 2.00
C GLY A 147 12.89 15.13 0.97
N LYS A 148 13.72 14.11 1.08
CA LYS A 148 13.78 12.97 0.15
C LYS A 148 13.99 11.63 0.87
N ASP A 149 15.20 11.36 1.36
CA ASP A 149 15.61 10.04 1.79
C ASP A 149 14.99 9.68 3.14
N CYS A 150 14.48 8.47 3.29
CA CYS A 150 14.06 7.98 4.59
C CYS A 150 15.28 7.93 5.55
N VAL A 151 15.10 8.33 6.83
CA VAL A 151 16.20 8.28 7.83
C VAL A 151 16.74 6.87 8.08
N PHE A 152 15.96 5.83 7.76
CA PHE A 152 16.36 4.42 7.91
C PHE A 152 17.02 3.83 6.67
N THR A 153 17.45 4.66 5.70
CA THR A 153 18.22 4.16 4.55
C THR A 153 19.61 3.75 4.99
N CYS A 154 20.08 2.62 4.48
CA CYS A 154 21.45 2.16 4.53
C CYS A 154 21.85 1.56 3.19
N TYR A 155 23.13 1.40 2.93
CA TYR A 155 23.61 0.96 1.62
C TYR A 155 24.47 -0.30 1.71
N GLU A 156 24.26 -1.20 0.77
CA GLU A 156 25.16 -2.32 0.46
C GLU A 156 25.62 -2.16 -1.00
N GLY A 157 26.85 -1.71 -1.17
CA GLY A 157 27.33 -1.27 -2.49
C GLY A 157 26.53 -0.06 -2.99
N ASP A 158 25.87 -0.21 -4.12
CA ASP A 158 24.99 0.80 -4.74
C ASP A 158 23.49 0.60 -4.45
N CYS A 159 23.14 -0.43 -3.67
CA CYS A 159 21.76 -0.74 -3.34
C CYS A 159 21.34 -0.10 -2.02
N CYS A 160 20.29 0.71 -2.06
CA CYS A 160 19.64 1.26 -0.88
C CYS A 160 18.73 0.22 -0.23
N LEU A 161 18.89 0.00 1.06
CA LEU A 161 18.15 -0.94 1.87
C LEU A 161 17.54 -0.23 3.09
N CYS A 162 16.58 -0.88 3.73
CA CYS A 162 16.03 -0.44 5.00
C CYS A 162 16.84 -1.02 6.17
N ALA A 163 17.43 -0.17 7.01
CA ALA A 163 18.19 -0.59 8.19
C ALA A 163 17.32 -1.40 9.18
N LEU A 164 16.04 -1.02 9.34
CA LEU A 164 15.09 -1.77 10.18
C LEU A 164 14.89 -3.20 9.66
N GLU A 165 14.58 -3.35 8.37
CA GLU A 165 14.40 -4.68 7.78
C GLU A 165 15.67 -5.50 7.82
N ARG A 166 16.84 -4.89 7.58
CA ARG A 166 18.14 -5.56 7.67
C ARG A 166 18.41 -6.07 9.08
N ALA A 167 18.16 -5.26 10.10
CA ALA A 167 18.29 -5.66 11.50
C ALA A 167 17.35 -6.80 11.89
N TYR A 168 16.08 -6.73 11.42
CA TYR A 168 15.11 -7.80 11.63
C TYR A 168 15.57 -9.11 10.99
N ARG A 169 16.00 -9.10 9.73
CA ARG A 169 16.48 -10.29 9.02
C ARG A 169 17.73 -10.89 9.67
N ALA A 170 18.52 -10.05 10.35
CA ALA A 170 19.66 -10.49 11.15
C ALA A 170 19.27 -10.98 12.57
N GLY A 171 17.99 -11.00 12.92
CA GLY A 171 17.47 -11.43 14.23
C GLY A 171 17.82 -10.47 15.38
N LYS A 172 18.17 -9.21 15.07
CA LYS A 172 18.58 -8.20 16.06
C LYS A 172 17.44 -7.39 16.64
N THR A 173 16.28 -7.37 15.98
CA THR A 173 15.07 -6.68 16.41
C THR A 173 13.84 -7.48 16.02
N SER A 174 12.71 -7.27 16.73
CA SER A 174 11.42 -7.86 16.41
C SER A 174 10.62 -7.01 15.40
N PHE A 175 10.95 -5.74 15.23
CA PHE A 175 10.27 -4.84 14.30
C PHE A 175 10.87 -4.96 12.90
N ILE A 176 10.02 -5.33 11.91
CA ILE A 176 10.51 -5.54 10.53
C ILE A 176 10.74 -4.18 9.83
N LYS A 177 9.67 -3.46 9.58
CA LYS A 177 9.55 -2.13 8.96
C LYS A 177 8.08 -1.72 8.98
N PRO A 178 7.75 -0.43 8.76
CA PRO A 178 6.37 0.03 8.65
C PRO A 178 5.57 -0.81 7.66
N ILE A 179 4.29 -1.04 7.99
CA ILE A 179 3.42 -1.83 7.13
C ILE A 179 3.22 -1.16 5.77
N SER A 180 3.17 0.16 5.74
CA SER A 180 3.08 0.95 4.51
C SER A 180 4.25 0.68 3.55
N CYS A 181 5.48 0.56 4.08
CA CYS A 181 6.66 0.18 3.30
C CYS A 181 6.61 -1.28 2.84
N ALA A 182 6.09 -2.19 3.69
CA ALA A 182 6.02 -3.61 3.37
C ALA A 182 4.96 -3.91 2.31
N LEU A 183 3.85 -3.18 2.31
CA LEU A 183 2.77 -3.30 1.34
C LEU A 183 3.09 -2.67 -0.02
N TYR A 184 4.11 -1.79 -0.10
CA TYR A 184 4.42 -1.12 -1.36
C TYR A 184 4.69 -2.13 -2.49
N PRO A 185 4.07 -1.98 -3.69
CA PRO A 185 3.37 -0.83 -4.25
C PRO A 185 1.88 -0.69 -3.91
N ILE A 186 1.32 -1.50 -3.02
CA ILE A 186 -0.05 -1.29 -2.54
C ILE A 186 -0.03 -0.15 -1.52
N ARG A 187 -0.89 0.85 -1.74
CA ARG A 187 -1.11 1.99 -0.85
C ARG A 187 -2.43 1.79 -0.10
N GLU A 188 -2.37 1.94 1.22
CA GLU A 188 -3.55 1.96 2.09
C GLU A 188 -4.00 3.40 2.33
N LYS A 189 -5.30 3.67 2.23
CA LYS A 189 -5.94 4.89 2.69
C LYS A 189 -7.05 4.54 3.66
N ARG A 190 -7.03 5.14 4.84
CA ARG A 190 -8.11 5.04 5.82
C ARG A 190 -8.98 6.29 5.73
N PHE A 191 -10.29 6.10 5.71
CA PHE A 191 -11.28 7.17 5.68
C PHE A 191 -11.85 7.44 7.08
N ALA A 192 -12.49 8.61 7.26
CA ALA A 192 -13.03 9.04 8.55
C ALA A 192 -14.11 8.11 9.15
N ASN A 193 -14.73 7.26 8.33
CA ASN A 193 -15.69 6.24 8.74
C ASN A 193 -15.04 4.86 8.99
N ASP A 194 -13.74 4.84 9.20
CA ASP A 194 -12.93 3.62 9.37
C ASP A 194 -12.87 2.65 8.17
N THR A 195 -13.47 3.02 7.03
CA THR A 195 -13.28 2.26 5.80
C THR A 195 -11.83 2.32 5.36
N VAL A 196 -11.26 1.18 4.99
CA VAL A 196 -9.93 1.06 4.43
C VAL A 196 -10.03 0.84 2.93
N ALA A 197 -9.22 1.54 2.16
CA ALA A 197 -9.08 1.29 0.72
C ALA A 197 -7.64 0.95 0.36
N LEU A 198 -7.49 -0.03 -0.51
CA LEU A 198 -6.22 -0.49 -1.06
C LEU A 198 -6.17 -0.19 -2.54
N ASN A 199 -5.07 0.40 -2.98
CA ASN A 199 -4.84 0.71 -4.37
C ASN A 199 -3.41 0.39 -4.81
N TYR A 200 -3.23 0.00 -6.06
CA TYR A 200 -1.92 -0.18 -6.65
C TYR A 200 -1.34 1.17 -7.09
N ASN A 201 -0.11 1.46 -6.68
CA ASN A 201 0.57 2.70 -7.03
C ASN A 201 1.42 2.50 -8.30
N HIS A 202 0.92 3.03 -9.42
CA HIS A 202 1.67 3.04 -10.68
C HIS A 202 2.78 4.09 -10.61
N TRP A 203 4.00 3.64 -10.37
CA TRP A 203 5.17 4.53 -10.30
C TRP A 203 6.26 4.05 -11.26
N ASP A 204 6.74 4.95 -12.12
CA ASP A 204 7.69 4.63 -13.18
C ASP A 204 9.01 4.04 -12.66
N VAL A 205 9.41 4.36 -11.43
CA VAL A 205 10.59 3.76 -10.80
C VAL A 205 10.48 2.25 -10.60
N CYS A 206 9.28 1.70 -10.64
CA CYS A 206 8.99 0.27 -10.50
C CYS A 206 8.80 -0.46 -11.84
N LYS A 207 9.10 0.18 -12.98
CA LYS A 207 8.91 -0.43 -14.32
C LYS A 207 9.58 -1.79 -14.49
N ASP A 208 10.79 -1.95 -13.92
CA ASP A 208 11.53 -3.21 -14.00
C ASP A 208 10.91 -4.30 -13.10
N ALA A 209 10.35 -3.92 -11.96
CA ALA A 209 9.57 -4.83 -11.11
C ALA A 209 8.28 -5.30 -11.79
N VAL A 210 7.59 -4.43 -12.53
CA VAL A 210 6.42 -4.80 -13.34
C VAL A 210 6.82 -5.74 -14.46
N LYS A 211 7.92 -5.46 -15.18
CA LYS A 211 8.44 -6.33 -16.21
C LYS A 211 8.75 -7.73 -15.67
N LYS A 212 9.50 -7.80 -14.57
CA LYS A 212 9.84 -9.07 -13.90
C LYS A 212 8.59 -9.81 -13.41
N GLY A 213 7.62 -9.11 -12.86
CA GLY A 213 6.35 -9.70 -12.45
C GLY A 213 5.60 -10.34 -13.62
N ARG A 214 5.56 -9.66 -14.78
CA ARG A 214 4.95 -10.19 -16.02
C ARG A 214 5.68 -11.41 -16.55
N GLU A 215 7.01 -11.42 -16.53
CA GLU A 215 7.82 -12.58 -16.93
C GLU A 215 7.57 -13.80 -16.04
N LEU A 216 7.28 -13.57 -14.75
CA LEU A 216 6.99 -14.61 -13.76
C LEU A 216 5.50 -15.00 -13.69
N GLY A 217 4.61 -14.24 -14.33
CA GLY A 217 3.16 -14.40 -14.17
C GLY A 217 2.71 -14.20 -12.72
N LEU A 218 3.34 -13.29 -11.97
CA LEU A 218 3.15 -13.12 -10.53
C LEU A 218 2.31 -11.88 -10.21
N PRO A 219 1.01 -12.03 -9.87
CA PRO A 219 0.17 -10.91 -9.44
C PRO A 219 0.69 -10.26 -8.15
N VAL A 220 0.50 -8.93 -8.03
CA VAL A 220 1.03 -8.17 -6.89
C VAL A 220 0.51 -8.67 -5.55
N TYR A 221 -0.75 -9.11 -5.46
CA TYR A 221 -1.30 -9.64 -4.20
C TYR A 221 -0.62 -10.94 -3.77
N LYS A 222 -0.19 -11.79 -4.72
CA LYS A 222 0.58 -13.01 -4.41
C LYS A 222 2.01 -12.67 -4.01
N PHE A 223 2.64 -11.71 -4.68
CA PHE A 223 3.97 -11.21 -4.29
C PHE A 223 3.97 -10.63 -2.86
N LEU A 224 2.88 -9.98 -2.46
CA LEU A 224 2.72 -9.34 -1.15
C LEU A 224 1.91 -10.16 -0.15
N GLU A 225 1.79 -11.47 -0.30
CA GLU A 225 1.08 -12.36 0.63
C GLU A 225 1.47 -12.11 2.09
N GLY A 226 2.78 -12.09 2.39
CA GLY A 226 3.27 -11.88 3.76
C GLY A 226 2.82 -10.54 4.36
N PRO A 227 3.08 -9.40 3.71
CA PRO A 227 2.60 -8.09 4.15
C PRO A 227 1.09 -7.99 4.28
N LEU A 228 0.33 -8.48 3.30
CA LEU A 228 -1.14 -8.47 3.33
C LEU A 228 -1.69 -9.30 4.50
N THR A 229 -1.13 -10.51 4.69
CA THR A 229 -1.48 -11.37 5.83
C THR A 229 -1.12 -10.72 7.17
N ARG A 230 0.04 -10.05 7.26
CA ARG A 230 0.44 -9.32 8.47
C ARG A 230 -0.53 -8.19 8.79
N ARG A 231 -1.04 -7.50 7.78
CA ARG A 231 -1.91 -6.33 7.95
C ARG A 231 -3.36 -6.69 8.22
N PHE A 232 -3.91 -7.66 7.48
CA PHE A 232 -5.35 -7.94 7.44
C PHE A 232 -5.71 -9.32 7.99
N GLY A 233 -4.72 -10.17 8.24
CA GLY A 233 -4.94 -11.53 8.72
C GLY A 233 -5.06 -12.56 7.59
N LYS A 234 -4.88 -13.83 7.96
CA LYS A 234 -4.90 -14.97 7.02
C LYS A 234 -6.27 -15.18 6.37
N GLU A 235 -7.34 -14.96 7.14
CA GLU A 235 -8.71 -15.16 6.67
C GLU A 235 -9.08 -14.15 5.59
N TRP A 236 -8.73 -12.88 5.80
CA TRP A 236 -8.94 -11.85 4.80
C TRP A 236 -8.12 -12.10 3.52
N TYR A 237 -6.84 -12.50 3.67
CA TYR A 237 -6.01 -12.83 2.51
C TYR A 237 -6.57 -14.02 1.72
N ALA A 238 -7.11 -15.03 2.40
CA ALA A 238 -7.77 -16.16 1.74
C ALA A 238 -9.01 -15.70 0.97
N ALA A 239 -9.83 -14.79 1.53
CA ALA A 239 -10.97 -14.20 0.82
C ALA A 239 -10.54 -13.40 -0.42
N LEU A 240 -9.44 -12.63 -0.34
CA LEU A 240 -8.86 -11.95 -1.51
C LEU A 240 -8.45 -12.95 -2.60
N CYS A 241 -7.81 -14.07 -2.23
CA CYS A 241 -7.42 -15.12 -3.18
C CYS A 241 -8.64 -15.75 -3.86
N GLU A 242 -9.69 -16.06 -3.09
CA GLU A 242 -10.94 -16.62 -3.64
C GLU A 242 -11.59 -15.67 -4.64
N VAL A 243 -11.64 -14.37 -4.33
CA VAL A 243 -12.13 -13.34 -5.26
C VAL A 243 -11.26 -13.28 -6.52
N ALA A 244 -9.94 -13.34 -6.37
CA ALA A 244 -9.01 -13.28 -7.49
C ALA A 244 -9.11 -14.48 -8.42
N ASP A 245 -9.33 -15.69 -7.88
CA ASP A 245 -9.46 -16.92 -8.67
C ASP A 245 -10.74 -16.92 -9.55
N HIS A 246 -11.76 -16.14 -9.17
CA HIS A 246 -13.03 -16.02 -9.90
C HIS A 246 -13.21 -14.62 -10.52
N PHE A 247 -12.14 -13.85 -10.63
CA PHE A 247 -12.23 -12.43 -11.03
C PHE A 247 -12.82 -12.25 -12.42
N ASP A 248 -12.51 -13.11 -13.38
CA ASP A 248 -13.02 -13.03 -14.75
C ASP A 248 -14.55 -13.24 -14.79
N GLU A 249 -15.08 -14.13 -13.95
CA GLU A 249 -16.53 -14.36 -13.83
C GLU A 249 -17.28 -13.14 -13.23
N LEU A 250 -16.56 -12.34 -12.41
CA LEU A 250 -17.11 -11.11 -11.84
C LEU A 250 -17.15 -9.95 -12.85
N CYS A 251 -16.36 -10.06 -13.93
CA CYS A 251 -16.27 -9.06 -15.00
C CYS A 251 -17.36 -9.18 -16.06
N GLU A 252 -18.05 -10.35 -16.16
CA GLU A 252 -19.16 -10.63 -17.09
C GLU A 252 -20.51 -10.10 -16.54
#